data_6055867ad31f296550972365ad252df5
#
_entry.id   6055867ad31f296550972365ad252df5
#
_cell.length_a   1.000
_cell.length_b   1.000
_cell.length_c   1.000
_cell.angle_alpha   90.00
_cell.angle_beta   90.00
_cell.angle_gamma   90.00
#
_symmetry.space_group_name_H-M   'P 1'
#
loop_
_entity.id
_entity.type
_entity.pdbx_description
1 polymer ?
#
loop_
_entity_poly.entity_id
_entity_poly.type
_entity_poly.pdbx_seq_one_letter_code
_entity_poly.pdbx_strand_id
1 'polypeptide(L)'
;PEITLHFASGKVNGYYDSQNPKLKGRWKELLNNSVDTHFDVIGKYVHLTFTTRSFLNYTKDVDNLINLYDDMIYRQQEFLGLEKYDRMFHNRSYFHVHYNSGSFMYATDYHTAYIESSLNYLADETQMAANCWGPAHELGHIHQTRPGLKWHGMTEVTNNITAIYVQTKVYNEPSRLTVQDRYVSAFNSIMAGQKAHNAESDVFNKLVPFWQLELYFGEVKGN
;
A
#
# COMPACT_ATOMS: atom_id res chain seq x y z
N PRO A 1 1.78 -33.38 -7.23
CA PRO A 1 2.65 -34.22 -6.40
C PRO A 1 2.61 -33.73 -4.96
N GLU A 2 2.53 -34.64 -4.01
CA GLU A 2 2.62 -34.33 -2.59
C GLU A 2 4.11 -34.25 -2.22
N ILE A 3 4.46 -33.22 -1.43
CA ILE A 3 5.84 -33.01 -0.95
C ILE A 3 5.80 -33.09 0.57
N THR A 4 6.58 -34.00 1.14
CA THR A 4 6.73 -34.10 2.59
C THR A 4 8.02 -33.41 3.02
N LEU A 5 7.92 -32.45 3.95
CA LEU A 5 9.06 -31.76 4.56
C LEU A 5 9.27 -32.32 5.98
N HIS A 6 10.49 -32.71 6.28
CA HIS A 6 10.89 -33.14 7.62
C HIS A 6 11.82 -32.11 8.25
N PHE A 7 11.41 -31.56 9.41
CA PHE A 7 12.23 -30.64 10.21
C PHE A 7 12.83 -31.42 11.38
N ALA A 8 14.14 -31.59 11.38
CA ALA A 8 14.84 -32.31 12.43
C ALA A 8 14.81 -31.59 13.79
N SER A 9 14.79 -30.25 13.78
CA SER A 9 14.69 -29.43 14.98
C SER A 9 14.22 -28.01 14.60
N GLY A 10 13.67 -27.28 15.55
CA GLY A 10 13.25 -25.87 15.38
C GLY A 10 12.19 -25.49 16.41
N LYS A 11 11.91 -24.17 16.45
CA LYS A 11 10.76 -23.61 17.18
C LYS A 11 9.80 -23.00 16.17
N VAL A 12 8.52 -23.18 16.39
CA VAL A 12 7.49 -22.51 15.58
C VAL A 12 7.34 -21.08 16.08
N ASN A 13 7.52 -20.10 15.18
CA ASN A 13 7.36 -18.69 15.51
C ASN A 13 5.90 -18.32 15.81
N GLY A 14 4.96 -18.99 15.18
CA GLY A 14 3.58 -18.58 15.14
C GLY A 14 3.34 -17.48 14.10
N TYR A 15 2.07 -17.20 13.85
CA TYR A 15 1.59 -16.14 12.97
C TYR A 15 0.14 -15.82 13.33
N TYR A 16 -0.37 -14.68 12.89
CA TYR A 16 -1.78 -14.36 12.98
C TYR A 16 -2.42 -14.33 11.59
N ASP A 17 -3.51 -15.07 11.41
CA ASP A 17 -4.27 -15.12 10.16
C ASP A 17 -5.75 -14.88 10.48
N SER A 18 -6.27 -13.73 10.03
CA SER A 18 -7.67 -13.33 10.23
C SER A 18 -8.67 -14.28 9.53
N GLN A 19 -8.21 -15.03 8.51
CA GLN A 19 -9.01 -16.03 7.80
C GLN A 19 -9.08 -17.37 8.53
N ASN A 20 -8.26 -17.57 9.58
CA ASN A 20 -8.26 -18.78 10.36
C ASN A 20 -9.04 -18.59 11.67
N PRO A 21 -10.27 -19.17 11.79
CA PRO A 21 -11.09 -18.99 12.97
C PRO A 21 -10.47 -19.51 14.27
N LYS A 22 -9.50 -20.43 14.19
CA LYS A 22 -8.77 -20.95 15.36
C LYS A 22 -7.79 -19.95 15.97
N LEU A 23 -7.41 -18.91 15.22
CA LEU A 23 -6.47 -17.87 15.66
C LEU A 23 -7.21 -16.61 16.14
N LYS A 24 -8.50 -16.49 15.84
CA LYS A 24 -9.31 -15.32 16.21
C LYS A 24 -9.28 -15.08 17.73
N GLY A 25 -9.00 -13.84 18.13
CA GLY A 25 -8.90 -13.43 19.54
C GLY A 25 -7.60 -13.86 20.24
N ARG A 26 -6.70 -14.58 19.56
CA ARG A 26 -5.42 -15.03 20.13
C ARG A 26 -4.23 -14.14 19.79
N TRP A 27 -4.47 -12.96 19.24
CA TRP A 27 -3.42 -12.03 18.80
C TRP A 27 -2.31 -11.82 19.84
N LYS A 28 -2.68 -11.37 21.04
CA LYS A 28 -1.71 -11.09 22.11
C LYS A 28 -0.94 -12.32 22.56
N GLU A 29 -1.63 -13.46 22.66
CA GLU A 29 -1.00 -14.75 23.02
C GLU A 29 0.04 -15.16 21.99
N LEU A 30 -0.33 -15.15 20.70
CA LEU A 30 0.55 -15.56 19.62
C LEU A 30 1.77 -14.64 19.51
N LEU A 31 1.56 -13.33 19.59
CA LEU A 31 2.62 -12.34 19.50
C LEU A 31 3.60 -12.44 20.70
N ASN A 32 3.10 -12.63 21.92
CA ASN A 32 3.94 -12.77 23.12
C ASN A 32 4.73 -14.07 23.13
N ASN A 33 4.26 -15.12 22.43
CA ASN A 33 4.96 -16.39 22.31
C ASN A 33 5.85 -16.46 21.06
N SER A 34 5.97 -15.37 20.30
CA SER A 34 6.88 -15.28 19.16
C SER A 34 8.31 -15.52 19.60
N VAL A 35 9.05 -16.29 18.82
CA VAL A 35 10.46 -16.64 19.08
C VAL A 35 11.42 -15.94 18.12
N ASP A 36 10.89 -15.25 17.11
CA ASP A 36 11.64 -14.45 16.14
C ASP A 36 11.44 -12.96 16.38
N THR A 37 12.34 -12.16 15.84
CA THR A 37 12.26 -10.70 15.84
C THR A 37 11.19 -10.17 14.87
N HIS A 38 10.70 -11.01 13.95
CA HIS A 38 9.64 -10.70 12.99
C HIS A 38 8.43 -11.59 13.24
N PHE A 39 7.27 -11.06 12.88
CA PHE A 39 6.01 -11.76 13.01
C PHE A 39 5.14 -11.55 11.77
N ASP A 40 4.46 -12.62 11.36
CA ASP A 40 3.58 -12.61 10.18
C ASP A 40 2.14 -12.35 10.58
N VAL A 41 1.53 -11.39 9.90
CA VAL A 41 0.11 -11.05 10.01
C VAL A 41 -0.53 -11.15 8.64
N ILE A 42 -1.59 -11.96 8.53
CA ILE A 42 -2.18 -12.36 7.27
C ILE A 42 -3.66 -11.97 7.24
N GLY A 43 -4.04 -11.21 6.23
CA GLY A 43 -5.40 -10.87 5.87
C GLY A 43 -5.89 -11.65 4.65
N LYS A 44 -6.99 -11.18 4.09
CA LYS A 44 -7.51 -11.72 2.83
C LYS A 44 -6.60 -11.37 1.66
N TYR A 45 -6.16 -10.12 1.59
CA TYR A 45 -5.36 -9.57 0.50
C TYR A 45 -3.94 -9.19 0.94
N VAL A 46 -3.71 -8.98 2.22
CA VAL A 46 -2.45 -8.54 2.78
C VAL A 46 -1.66 -9.65 3.45
N HIS A 47 -0.34 -9.56 3.38
CA HIS A 47 0.63 -10.27 4.22
C HIS A 47 1.64 -9.25 4.76
N LEU A 48 1.62 -9.01 6.07
CA LEU A 48 2.56 -8.13 6.77
C LEU A 48 3.62 -9.00 7.47
N THR A 49 4.90 -8.68 7.25
CA THR A 49 6.01 -9.19 8.07
C THR A 49 6.74 -7.99 8.66
N PHE A 50 6.31 -7.59 9.86
CA PHE A 50 6.92 -6.49 10.61
C PHE A 50 7.62 -7.02 11.86
N THR A 51 8.38 -6.14 12.54
CA THR A 51 9.04 -6.58 13.77
C THR A 51 8.02 -6.90 14.86
N THR A 52 8.26 -7.98 15.60
CA THR A 52 7.47 -8.35 16.79
C THR A 52 7.35 -7.16 17.75
N ARG A 53 8.46 -6.41 17.92
CA ARG A 53 8.51 -5.21 18.76
C ARG A 53 7.55 -4.11 18.26
N SER A 54 7.48 -3.87 16.95
CA SER A 54 6.58 -2.84 16.41
C SER A 54 5.12 -3.22 16.62
N PHE A 55 4.76 -4.47 16.37
CA PHE A 55 3.41 -4.95 16.67
C PHE A 55 3.05 -4.85 18.15
N LEU A 56 3.97 -5.22 19.06
CA LEU A 56 3.76 -5.09 20.52
C LEU A 56 3.55 -3.64 20.96
N ASN A 57 4.29 -2.71 20.36
CA ASN A 57 4.25 -1.31 20.75
C ASN A 57 3.06 -0.54 20.17
N TYR A 58 2.66 -0.86 18.94
CA TYR A 58 1.77 0.01 18.17
C TYR A 58 0.42 -0.62 17.85
N THR A 59 0.32 -1.95 17.67
CA THR A 59 -0.92 -2.61 17.27
C THR A 59 -1.77 -3.01 18.47
N LYS A 60 -2.90 -2.35 18.65
CA LYS A 60 -3.88 -2.69 19.70
C LYS A 60 -4.98 -3.59 19.16
N ASP A 61 -5.42 -3.34 17.94
CA ASP A 61 -6.43 -4.08 17.20
C ASP A 61 -5.88 -4.55 15.85
N VAL A 62 -5.38 -5.78 15.83
CA VAL A 62 -4.80 -6.37 14.62
C VAL A 62 -5.83 -6.61 13.53
N ASP A 63 -7.07 -6.94 13.89
CA ASP A 63 -8.13 -7.18 12.90
C ASP A 63 -8.49 -5.86 12.18
N ASN A 64 -8.51 -4.74 12.90
CA ASN A 64 -8.68 -3.43 12.29
C ASN A 64 -7.50 -3.04 11.42
N LEU A 65 -6.26 -3.29 11.85
CA LEU A 65 -5.07 -3.05 11.03
C LEU A 65 -5.13 -3.85 9.72
N ILE A 66 -5.48 -5.14 9.79
CA ILE A 66 -5.64 -6.00 8.61
C ILE A 66 -6.70 -5.45 7.67
N ASN A 67 -7.86 -5.03 8.21
CA ASN A 67 -8.96 -4.48 7.42
C ASN A 67 -8.54 -3.22 6.65
N LEU A 68 -7.74 -2.34 7.25
CA LEU A 68 -7.21 -1.16 6.56
C LEU A 68 -6.34 -1.56 5.36
N TYR A 69 -5.39 -2.48 5.54
CA TYR A 69 -4.55 -2.95 4.44
C TYR A 69 -5.33 -3.72 3.38
N ASP A 70 -6.22 -4.60 3.78
CA ASP A 70 -7.07 -5.38 2.86
C ASP A 70 -7.97 -4.43 2.02
N ASP A 71 -8.55 -3.40 2.64
CA ASP A 71 -9.35 -2.41 1.94
C ASP A 71 -8.50 -1.58 0.97
N MET A 72 -7.32 -1.12 1.37
CA MET A 72 -6.39 -0.43 0.49
C MET A 72 -6.05 -1.26 -0.76
N ILE A 73 -5.72 -2.54 -0.58
CA ILE A 73 -5.34 -3.43 -1.68
C ILE A 73 -6.54 -3.69 -2.59
N TYR A 74 -7.69 -4.05 -2.01
CA TYR A 74 -8.91 -4.30 -2.76
C TYR A 74 -9.34 -3.07 -3.56
N ARG A 75 -9.39 -1.89 -2.92
CA ARG A 75 -9.83 -0.65 -3.55
C ARG A 75 -8.91 -0.17 -4.66
N GLN A 76 -7.61 -0.35 -4.56
CA GLN A 76 -6.72 -0.07 -5.69
C GLN A 76 -7.02 -0.99 -6.88
N GLN A 77 -7.24 -2.27 -6.66
CA GLN A 77 -7.55 -3.23 -7.72
C GLN A 77 -8.94 -2.99 -8.32
N GLU A 78 -9.94 -2.67 -7.50
CA GLU A 78 -11.29 -2.27 -7.92
C GLU A 78 -11.23 -1.02 -8.80
N PHE A 79 -10.54 0.03 -8.35
CA PHE A 79 -10.35 1.27 -9.10
C PHE A 79 -9.69 1.05 -10.48
N LEU A 80 -8.77 0.11 -10.56
CA LEU A 80 -8.14 -0.31 -11.82
C LEU A 80 -9.06 -1.20 -12.70
N GLY A 81 -10.25 -1.51 -12.23
CA GLY A 81 -11.20 -2.36 -12.93
C GLY A 81 -10.87 -3.85 -12.90
N LEU A 82 -9.90 -4.26 -12.08
CA LEU A 82 -9.47 -5.66 -12.05
C LEU A 82 -10.56 -6.58 -11.50
N GLU A 83 -11.32 -6.12 -10.53
CA GLU A 83 -12.49 -6.85 -9.99
C GLU A 83 -13.55 -7.05 -11.06
N LYS A 84 -13.94 -5.99 -11.76
CA LYS A 84 -14.96 -6.00 -12.82
C LYS A 84 -14.66 -7.00 -13.94
N TYR A 85 -13.38 -7.24 -14.23
CA TYR A 85 -12.95 -8.13 -15.31
C TYR A 85 -12.41 -9.48 -14.82
N ASP A 86 -12.62 -9.81 -13.55
CA ASP A 86 -12.10 -11.04 -12.92
C ASP A 86 -10.58 -11.20 -13.11
N ARG A 87 -9.85 -10.12 -12.83
CA ARG A 87 -8.39 -10.02 -12.99
C ARG A 87 -7.67 -9.62 -11.71
N MET A 88 -8.35 -9.69 -10.57
CA MET A 88 -7.71 -9.43 -9.29
C MET A 88 -6.53 -10.37 -9.05
N PHE A 89 -5.53 -9.85 -8.38
CA PHE A 89 -4.36 -10.65 -8.02
C PHE A 89 -4.75 -11.77 -7.05
N HIS A 90 -4.32 -12.98 -7.34
CA HIS A 90 -4.59 -14.13 -6.48
C HIS A 90 -3.65 -14.20 -5.27
N ASN A 91 -2.43 -13.66 -5.42
CA ASN A 91 -1.46 -13.60 -4.33
C ASN A 91 -1.76 -12.42 -3.43
N ARG A 92 -1.52 -12.58 -2.14
CA ARG A 92 -1.52 -11.48 -1.19
C ARG A 92 -0.41 -10.50 -1.51
N SER A 93 -0.68 -9.21 -1.37
CA SER A 93 0.35 -8.17 -1.42
C SER A 93 1.21 -8.26 -0.17
N TYR A 94 2.52 -8.36 -0.35
CA TYR A 94 3.48 -8.57 0.72
C TYR A 94 4.13 -7.26 1.14
N PHE A 95 3.99 -6.92 2.41
CA PHE A 95 4.55 -5.73 3.05
C PHE A 95 5.53 -6.18 4.14
N HIS A 96 6.77 -5.74 4.07
CA HIS A 96 7.74 -6.15 5.07
C HIS A 96 8.68 -5.03 5.52
N VAL A 97 9.27 -5.19 6.70
CA VAL A 97 10.35 -4.32 7.16
C VAL A 97 11.65 -4.64 6.43
N HIS A 98 12.44 -3.61 6.14
CA HIS A 98 13.80 -3.77 5.62
C HIS A 98 14.81 -2.96 6.42
N TYR A 99 16.08 -3.32 6.25
CA TYR A 99 17.20 -2.69 6.97
C TYR A 99 18.21 -2.05 6.01
N ASN A 100 17.83 -1.84 4.75
CA ASN A 100 18.67 -1.15 3.77
C ASN A 100 18.71 0.34 4.08
N SER A 101 19.88 0.88 4.40
CA SER A 101 20.09 2.28 4.76
C SER A 101 19.91 3.28 3.61
N GLY A 102 19.86 2.80 2.36
CA GLY A 102 19.75 3.64 1.17
C GLY A 102 18.31 3.97 0.76
N SER A 103 17.30 3.45 1.44
CA SER A 103 15.90 3.62 1.03
C SER A 103 15.00 3.78 2.24
N PHE A 104 14.04 4.71 2.18
CA PHE A 104 13.00 4.86 3.19
C PHE A 104 11.88 3.85 2.99
N MET A 105 11.42 3.71 1.75
CA MET A 105 10.47 2.71 1.27
C MET A 105 10.84 2.33 -0.15
N TYR A 106 10.41 1.17 -0.60
CA TYR A 106 10.50 0.78 -2.00
C TYR A 106 9.54 -0.34 -2.33
N ALA A 107 9.24 -0.50 -3.62
CA ALA A 107 8.53 -1.65 -4.15
C ALA A 107 9.38 -2.42 -5.15
N THR A 108 9.08 -3.70 -5.25
CA THR A 108 9.50 -4.57 -6.36
C THR A 108 8.26 -5.06 -7.11
N ASP A 109 8.40 -6.00 -8.03
CA ASP A 109 7.25 -6.55 -8.76
C ASP A 109 6.30 -7.39 -7.86
N TYR A 110 6.69 -7.73 -6.64
CA TYR A 110 5.94 -8.66 -5.77
C TYR A 110 5.90 -8.30 -4.28
N HIS A 111 6.62 -7.28 -3.84
CA HIS A 111 6.56 -6.82 -2.44
C HIS A 111 6.82 -5.34 -2.29
N THR A 112 6.39 -4.81 -1.16
CA THR A 112 6.73 -3.47 -0.69
C THR A 112 7.55 -3.58 0.60
N ALA A 113 8.50 -2.67 0.79
CA ALA A 113 9.43 -2.71 1.90
C ALA A 113 9.57 -1.36 2.58
N TYR A 114 9.71 -1.35 3.89
CA TYR A 114 9.63 -0.17 4.74
C TYR A 114 10.74 -0.17 5.78
N ILE A 115 11.36 0.99 6.01
CA ILE A 115 12.34 1.11 7.10
C ILE A 115 11.66 0.95 8.46
N GLU A 116 12.35 0.35 9.43
CA GLU A 116 11.77 0.03 10.76
C GLU A 116 11.16 1.26 11.46
N SER A 117 11.77 2.46 11.28
CA SER A 117 11.25 3.69 11.89
C SER A 117 9.85 4.10 11.39
N SER A 118 9.41 3.63 10.22
CA SER A 118 8.07 3.91 9.71
C SER A 118 6.98 3.00 10.30
N LEU A 119 7.39 1.92 10.98
CA LEU A 119 6.43 0.99 11.58
C LEU A 119 5.65 1.59 12.76
N ASN A 120 6.10 2.72 13.30
CA ASN A 120 5.35 3.44 14.35
C ASN A 120 3.96 3.92 13.88
N TYR A 121 3.75 4.09 12.57
CA TYR A 121 2.44 4.40 11.99
C TYR A 121 1.92 3.28 11.07
N LEU A 122 2.80 2.50 10.43
CA LEU A 122 2.37 1.39 9.56
C LEU A 122 1.84 0.19 10.34
N ALA A 123 2.28 -0.02 11.58
CA ALA A 123 1.76 -1.07 12.47
C ALA A 123 0.72 -0.54 13.46
N ASP A 124 0.27 0.70 13.34
CA ASP A 124 -0.73 1.33 14.21
C ASP A 124 -2.02 1.56 13.42
N GLU A 125 -3.08 0.84 13.77
CA GLU A 125 -4.37 0.92 13.12
C GLU A 125 -5.04 2.31 13.23
N THR A 126 -4.60 3.14 14.17
CA THR A 126 -5.13 4.50 14.35
C THR A 126 -4.36 5.55 13.52
N GLN A 127 -3.15 5.23 13.08
CA GLN A 127 -2.26 6.13 12.36
C GLN A 127 -2.13 5.79 10.88
N MET A 128 -2.36 4.52 10.52
CA MET A 128 -2.10 4.00 9.17
C MET A 128 -2.91 4.74 8.10
N ALA A 129 -4.18 5.02 8.34
CA ALA A 129 -5.03 5.72 7.38
C ALA A 129 -4.52 7.13 7.06
N ALA A 130 -4.20 7.93 8.07
CA ALA A 130 -3.65 9.29 7.91
C ALA A 130 -2.25 9.30 7.27
N ASN A 131 -1.50 8.19 7.35
CA ASN A 131 -0.16 8.02 6.79
C ASN A 131 -0.14 7.06 5.59
N CYS A 132 -1.28 6.83 4.95
CA CYS A 132 -1.46 5.82 3.90
C CYS A 132 -0.69 6.09 2.61
N TRP A 133 -0.25 7.33 2.36
CA TRP A 133 0.37 7.69 1.08
C TRP A 133 1.55 6.79 0.73
N GLY A 134 2.49 6.60 1.65
CA GLY A 134 3.66 5.75 1.41
C GLY A 134 3.29 4.31 1.01
N PRO A 135 2.59 3.56 1.84
CA PRO A 135 2.18 2.19 1.49
C PRO A 135 1.28 2.12 0.25
N ALA A 136 0.40 3.09 0.02
CA ALA A 136 -0.44 3.13 -1.18
C ALA A 136 0.38 3.45 -2.46
N HIS A 137 1.43 4.28 -2.35
CA HIS A 137 2.37 4.59 -3.43
C HIS A 137 3.19 3.36 -3.82
N GLU A 138 3.78 2.67 -2.83
CA GLU A 138 4.57 1.46 -3.10
C GLU A 138 3.69 0.33 -3.65
N LEU A 139 2.49 0.14 -3.10
CA LEU A 139 1.51 -0.79 -3.65
C LEU A 139 1.12 -0.42 -5.09
N GLY A 140 1.00 0.86 -5.38
CA GLY A 140 0.76 1.38 -6.74
C GLY A 140 1.80 0.92 -7.75
N HIS A 141 3.07 0.79 -7.36
CA HIS A 141 4.11 0.23 -8.24
C HIS A 141 3.87 -1.25 -8.56
N ILE A 142 3.38 -2.04 -7.61
CA ILE A 142 2.99 -3.45 -7.86
C ILE A 142 1.82 -3.50 -8.86
N HIS A 143 0.87 -2.59 -8.74
CA HIS A 143 -0.30 -2.53 -9.60
C HIS A 143 -0.04 -1.89 -10.98
N GLN A 144 1.12 -1.28 -11.20
CA GLN A 144 1.54 -0.78 -12.53
C GLN A 144 1.94 -1.92 -13.47
N THR A 145 0.99 -2.74 -13.88
CA THR A 145 1.24 -3.87 -14.80
C THR A 145 1.65 -3.44 -16.22
N ARG A 146 2.24 -4.35 -16.99
CA ARG A 146 2.57 -4.18 -18.41
C ARG A 146 1.86 -5.25 -19.25
N PRO A 147 1.03 -4.89 -20.25
CA PRO A 147 0.58 -3.54 -20.58
C PRO A 147 -0.38 -3.00 -19.52
N GLY A 148 -0.44 -1.69 -19.36
CA GLY A 148 -1.30 -1.06 -18.36
C GLY A 148 -0.81 0.32 -18.01
N LEU A 149 -0.53 0.57 -16.72
CA LEU A 149 -0.16 1.90 -16.20
C LEU A 149 1.36 2.16 -16.15
N LYS A 150 2.21 1.20 -16.48
CA LYS A 150 3.68 1.40 -16.43
C LYS A 150 4.18 2.07 -17.71
N TRP A 151 3.91 3.37 -17.84
CA TRP A 151 4.30 4.18 -19.00
C TRP A 151 5.74 4.68 -18.87
N HIS A 152 6.41 4.85 -20.03
CA HIS A 152 7.77 5.37 -20.05
C HIS A 152 7.85 6.77 -19.43
N GLY A 153 8.80 6.99 -18.52
CA GLY A 153 8.98 8.27 -17.82
C GLY A 153 7.87 8.66 -16.84
N MET A 154 6.95 7.75 -16.53
CA MET A 154 5.77 8.01 -15.69
C MET A 154 5.66 7.06 -14.51
N THR A 155 6.71 6.30 -14.21
CA THR A 155 6.69 5.28 -13.14
C THR A 155 6.27 5.87 -11.80
N GLU A 156 6.81 7.05 -11.43
CA GLU A 156 6.48 7.77 -10.19
C GLU A 156 5.23 8.67 -10.32
N VAL A 157 4.49 8.57 -11.39
CA VAL A 157 3.28 9.33 -11.62
C VAL A 157 2.05 8.44 -11.64
N THR A 158 2.07 7.38 -12.46
CA THR A 158 0.90 6.53 -12.63
C THR A 158 0.62 5.63 -11.42
N ASN A 159 1.64 5.26 -10.63
CA ASN A 159 1.44 4.62 -9.32
C ASN A 159 0.70 5.56 -8.34
N ASN A 160 0.94 6.86 -8.43
CA ASN A 160 0.31 7.86 -7.57
C ASN A 160 -1.18 8.10 -7.90
N ILE A 161 -1.68 7.67 -9.06
CA ILE A 161 -3.12 7.71 -9.36
C ILE A 161 -3.89 6.83 -8.37
N THR A 162 -3.41 5.62 -8.11
CA THR A 162 -4.04 4.74 -7.11
C THR A 162 -3.76 5.19 -5.68
N ALA A 163 -2.59 5.79 -5.41
CA ALA A 163 -2.27 6.30 -4.09
C ALA A 163 -3.18 7.47 -3.67
N ILE A 164 -3.42 8.43 -4.57
CA ILE A 164 -4.32 9.56 -4.26
C ILE A 164 -5.79 9.11 -4.17
N TYR A 165 -6.19 8.09 -4.93
CA TYR A 165 -7.50 7.47 -4.80
C TYR A 165 -7.68 6.87 -3.40
N VAL A 166 -6.74 6.08 -2.92
CA VAL A 166 -6.76 5.52 -1.56
C VAL A 166 -6.83 6.64 -0.52
N GLN A 167 -5.96 7.63 -0.61
CA GLN A 167 -5.92 8.74 0.33
C GLN A 167 -7.28 9.44 0.43
N THR A 168 -7.86 9.81 -0.71
CA THR A 168 -9.03 10.71 -0.73
C THR A 168 -10.37 9.99 -0.71
N LYS A 169 -10.48 8.81 -1.35
CA LYS A 169 -11.75 8.11 -1.52
C LYS A 169 -11.93 6.92 -0.57
N VAL A 170 -10.84 6.29 -0.15
CA VAL A 170 -10.90 5.16 0.77
C VAL A 170 -10.82 5.63 2.21
N TYR A 171 -9.81 6.46 2.52
CA TYR A 171 -9.59 6.92 3.90
C TYR A 171 -10.11 8.32 4.18
N ASN A 172 -10.66 9.01 3.17
CA ASN A 172 -11.23 10.34 3.30
C ASN A 172 -10.24 11.38 3.87
N GLU A 173 -8.95 11.21 3.57
CA GLU A 173 -7.90 12.13 3.95
C GLU A 173 -7.77 13.27 2.94
N PRO A 174 -7.30 14.46 3.35
CA PRO A 174 -7.08 15.56 2.43
C PRO A 174 -6.13 15.19 1.29
N SER A 175 -6.50 15.57 0.06
CA SER A 175 -5.67 15.32 -1.12
C SER A 175 -4.30 15.97 -0.98
N ARG A 176 -3.24 15.19 -1.14
CA ARG A 176 -1.86 15.67 -1.18
C ARG A 176 -1.64 16.77 -2.22
N LEU A 177 -2.32 16.68 -3.35
CA LEU A 177 -2.24 17.72 -4.40
C LEU A 177 -2.81 19.05 -3.93
N THR A 178 -3.89 19.03 -3.14
CA THR A 178 -4.47 20.23 -2.55
C THR A 178 -3.60 20.79 -1.43
N VAL A 179 -3.18 19.94 -0.49
CA VAL A 179 -2.37 20.36 0.67
C VAL A 179 -1.02 20.96 0.26
N GLN A 180 -0.46 20.51 -0.86
CA GLN A 180 0.83 20.98 -1.38
C GLN A 180 0.71 22.00 -2.53
N ASP A 181 -0.46 22.61 -2.75
CA ASP A 181 -0.71 23.61 -3.81
C ASP A 181 -0.31 23.13 -5.22
N ARG A 182 -0.42 21.82 -5.50
CA ARG A 182 0.05 21.22 -6.75
C ARG A 182 -0.76 21.64 -7.97
N TYR A 183 -2.03 21.99 -7.81
CA TYR A 183 -2.86 22.50 -8.90
C TYR A 183 -2.32 23.84 -9.43
N VAL A 184 -1.98 24.77 -8.53
CA VAL A 184 -1.39 26.07 -8.90
C VAL A 184 0.00 25.87 -9.52
N SER A 185 0.82 25.01 -8.91
CA SER A 185 2.16 24.67 -9.42
C SER A 185 2.11 24.06 -10.82
N ALA A 186 1.24 23.09 -11.05
CA ALA A 186 1.06 22.43 -12.35
C ALA A 186 0.55 23.43 -13.41
N PHE A 187 -0.43 24.27 -13.07
CA PHE A 187 -0.93 25.31 -13.97
C PHE A 187 0.19 26.25 -14.41
N ASN A 188 0.97 26.77 -13.45
CA ASN A 188 2.05 27.71 -13.75
C ASN A 188 3.18 27.06 -14.56
N SER A 189 3.55 25.82 -14.27
CA SER A 189 4.64 25.15 -14.97
C SER A 189 4.23 24.64 -16.35
N ILE A 190 3.10 23.93 -16.45
CA ILE A 190 2.69 23.24 -17.67
C ILE A 190 1.89 24.18 -18.58
N MET A 191 0.82 24.81 -18.08
CA MET A 191 -0.09 25.61 -18.91
C MET A 191 0.47 27.00 -19.19
N ALA A 192 0.69 27.82 -18.17
CA ALA A 192 1.22 29.17 -18.31
C ALA A 192 2.68 29.19 -18.78
N GLY A 193 3.49 28.23 -18.30
CA GLY A 193 4.86 28.02 -18.72
C GLY A 193 5.02 27.38 -20.10
N GLN A 194 3.94 26.95 -20.75
CA GLN A 194 3.92 26.28 -22.04
C GLN A 194 4.89 25.07 -22.11
N LYS A 195 5.06 24.38 -21.00
CA LYS A 195 5.94 23.24 -20.88
C LYS A 195 5.22 21.96 -21.28
N ALA A 196 5.80 21.17 -22.16
CA ALA A 196 5.25 19.86 -22.47
C ALA A 196 5.17 19.00 -21.19
N HIS A 197 4.06 18.28 -21.01
CA HIS A 197 3.84 17.44 -19.82
C HIS A 197 5.01 16.46 -19.55
N ASN A 198 5.57 15.85 -20.59
CA ASN A 198 6.72 14.95 -20.45
C ASN A 198 8.03 15.66 -20.05
N ALA A 199 8.14 16.96 -20.27
CA ALA A 199 9.29 17.76 -19.87
C ALA A 199 9.18 18.27 -18.42
N GLU A 200 8.02 18.11 -17.77
CA GLU A 200 7.86 18.42 -16.35
C GLU A 200 8.64 17.39 -15.52
N SER A 201 9.42 17.87 -14.55
CA SER A 201 10.22 17.03 -13.66
C SER A 201 9.51 16.70 -12.35
N ASP A 202 8.59 17.56 -11.91
CA ASP A 202 7.83 17.34 -10.69
C ASP A 202 6.71 16.31 -10.93
N VAL A 203 6.82 15.17 -10.26
CA VAL A 203 5.89 14.04 -10.41
C VAL A 203 4.47 14.37 -9.97
N PHE A 204 4.31 15.26 -8.99
CA PHE A 204 2.99 15.68 -8.53
C PHE A 204 2.33 16.68 -9.50
N ASN A 205 3.12 17.59 -10.11
CA ASN A 205 2.60 18.41 -11.18
C ASN A 205 2.14 17.58 -12.38
N LYS A 206 2.88 16.50 -12.70
CA LYS A 206 2.49 15.54 -13.74
C LYS A 206 1.26 14.72 -13.36
N LEU A 207 1.02 14.47 -12.08
CA LEU A 207 -0.14 13.74 -11.58
C LEU A 207 -1.45 14.54 -11.71
N VAL A 208 -1.39 15.87 -11.60
CA VAL A 208 -2.57 16.76 -11.57
C VAL A 208 -3.53 16.50 -12.74
N PRO A 209 -3.12 16.47 -14.02
CA PRO A 209 -4.04 16.26 -15.13
C PRO A 209 -4.80 14.93 -15.05
N PHE A 210 -4.14 13.85 -14.62
CA PHE A 210 -4.78 12.53 -14.47
C PHE A 210 -5.81 12.54 -13.34
N TRP A 211 -5.47 13.17 -12.22
CA TRP A 211 -6.41 13.26 -11.11
C TRP A 211 -7.62 14.16 -11.43
N GLN A 212 -7.42 15.23 -12.21
CA GLN A 212 -8.52 16.06 -12.71
C GLN A 212 -9.47 15.28 -13.62
N LEU A 213 -8.97 14.35 -14.44
CA LEU A 213 -9.82 13.48 -15.24
C LEU A 213 -10.67 12.57 -14.34
N GLU A 214 -10.08 12.00 -13.29
CA GLU A 214 -10.83 11.18 -12.33
C GLU A 214 -11.91 12.01 -11.62
N LEU A 215 -11.60 13.19 -11.14
CA LEU A 215 -12.57 14.08 -10.51
C LEU A 215 -13.71 14.45 -11.46
N TYR A 216 -13.42 14.68 -12.73
CA TYR A 216 -14.43 15.07 -13.71
C TYR A 216 -15.29 13.89 -14.16
N PHE A 217 -14.69 12.78 -14.52
CA PHE A 217 -15.42 11.63 -15.06
C PHE A 217 -15.99 10.71 -13.98
N GLY A 218 -15.27 10.54 -12.88
CA GLY A 218 -15.71 9.72 -11.77
C GLY A 218 -16.81 10.38 -10.93
N GLU A 219 -16.65 11.68 -10.60
CA GLU A 219 -17.56 12.37 -9.67
C GLU A 219 -18.67 13.15 -10.38
N VAL A 220 -18.34 13.86 -11.46
CA VAL A 220 -19.28 14.79 -12.12
C VAL A 220 -20.22 14.08 -13.08
N LYS A 221 -19.73 13.08 -13.82
CA LYS A 221 -20.55 12.36 -14.81
C LYS A 221 -21.15 11.05 -14.30
N GLY A 222 -20.74 10.60 -13.14
CA GLY A 222 -21.18 9.32 -12.58
C GLY A 222 -20.77 8.16 -13.49
N ASN A 223 -19.93 7.29 -13.01
CA ASN A 223 -19.59 6.05 -13.73
C ASN A 223 -20.74 5.05 -13.63
#